data_fc0d5e6f145386cd4d885dda24d515b0
#
_entry.id   fc0d5e6f145386cd4d885dda24d515b0
#
_cell.length_a   1.000
_cell.length_b   1.000
_cell.length_c   1.000
_cell.angle_alpha   90.00
_cell.angle_beta   90.00
_cell.angle_gamma   90.00
#
_symmetry.space_group_name_H-M   'P 1'
#
loop_
_entity.id
_entity.type
_entity.pdbx_description
1 polymer ?
#
loop_
_entity_poly.entity_id
_entity_poly.type
_entity_poly.pdbx_seq_one_letter_code
_entity_poly.pdbx_strand_id
1 'polypeptide(L)'
;MEVKNDLGGGKPTLLIAEDEESNYLHLKTILHKYCNLIRAKTGLEALALFKENEVDLILMDIKMPEMTGIESLKEIRKLSKDIPVIMQSAYVFDSDMEAAKEAGASGFITKPINLK
;
A
#
# COMPACT_ATOMS: atom_id res chain seq x y z
N MET A 1 22.09 4.80 -12.17
CA MET A 1 20.75 4.87 -11.65
C MET A 1 20.58 6.07 -10.75
N GLU A 2 19.49 6.66 -10.89
CA GLU A 2 19.20 7.79 -10.04
C GLU A 2 18.97 7.31 -8.61
N VAL A 3 19.65 7.89 -7.70
CA VAL A 3 19.54 7.45 -6.32
C VAL A 3 18.84 8.53 -5.53
N LYS A 4 17.62 8.77 -5.89
CA LYS A 4 16.87 9.84 -5.24
C LYS A 4 16.83 9.67 -3.72
N ASN A 5 16.93 8.43 -3.27
CA ASN A 5 16.91 8.17 -1.83
C ASN A 5 18.19 8.59 -1.14
N ASP A 6 19.20 8.93 -1.92
CA ASP A 6 20.45 9.40 -1.34
C ASP A 6 20.53 10.91 -1.27
N LEU A 7 19.51 11.59 -1.80
CA LEU A 7 19.49 13.04 -1.86
C LEU A 7 18.56 13.59 -0.81
N GLY A 8 19.04 14.54 -0.03
CA GLY A 8 18.18 15.28 0.88
C GLY A 8 17.45 14.42 1.86
N GLY A 9 18.09 13.43 2.40
CA GLY A 9 17.45 12.61 3.39
C GLY A 9 16.73 11.40 2.85
N GLY A 10 16.72 11.23 1.56
CA GLY A 10 16.36 10.04 0.82
C GLY A 10 15.55 8.94 1.41
N LYS A 11 14.46 9.26 2.09
CA LYS A 11 13.59 8.21 2.60
C LYS A 11 12.75 7.63 1.46
N PRO A 12 12.44 6.32 1.52
CA PRO A 12 11.54 5.75 0.51
C PRO A 12 10.14 6.32 0.63
N THR A 13 9.41 6.27 -0.48
CA THR A 13 8.04 6.76 -0.52
C THR A 13 7.09 5.57 -0.44
N LEU A 14 6.22 5.61 0.54
CA LEU A 14 5.24 4.57 0.79
C LEU A 14 3.85 5.10 0.51
N LEU A 15 3.13 4.42 -0.37
CA LEU A 15 1.74 4.74 -0.64
C LEU A 15 0.88 3.87 0.25
N ILE A 16 0.10 4.49 1.12
CA ILE A 16 -0.78 3.78 2.05
C ILE A 16 -2.21 3.99 1.61
N ALA A 17 -2.86 2.90 1.21
CA ALA A 17 -4.28 2.93 0.86
C ALA A 17 -5.08 2.42 2.05
N GLU A 18 -5.72 3.33 2.74
CA GLU A 18 -6.44 3.04 3.99
C GLU A 18 -7.55 4.06 4.17
N ASP A 19 -8.80 3.59 4.22
CA ASP A 19 -9.94 4.49 4.30
C ASP A 19 -10.27 4.92 5.74
N GLU A 20 -9.85 4.16 6.75
CA GLU A 20 -10.12 4.51 8.13
C GLU A 20 -9.05 5.43 8.68
N GLU A 21 -9.49 6.57 9.21
CA GLU A 21 -8.59 7.58 9.70
C GLU A 21 -7.70 7.05 10.83
N SER A 22 -8.29 6.33 11.78
CA SER A 22 -7.55 5.85 12.93
C SER A 22 -6.46 4.86 12.53
N ASN A 23 -6.75 4.00 11.57
CA ASN A 23 -5.76 3.05 11.09
C ASN A 23 -4.63 3.76 10.37
N TYR A 24 -4.97 4.76 9.55
CA TYR A 24 -3.94 5.52 8.86
C TYR A 24 -3.05 6.26 9.84
N LEU A 25 -3.65 6.90 10.85
CA LEU A 25 -2.88 7.65 11.84
C LEU A 25 -1.94 6.73 12.62
N HIS A 26 -2.40 5.51 12.91
CA HIS A 26 -1.56 4.54 13.58
C HIS A 26 -0.32 4.21 12.73
N LEU A 27 -0.54 3.94 11.44
CA LEU A 27 0.56 3.66 10.52
C LEU A 27 1.49 4.85 10.37
N LYS A 28 0.91 6.04 10.27
CA LYS A 28 1.70 7.26 10.14
C LYS A 28 2.61 7.44 11.36
N THR A 29 2.07 7.22 12.55
CA THR A 29 2.84 7.35 13.78
C THR A 29 4.05 6.43 13.78
N ILE A 30 3.87 5.21 13.27
CA ILE A 30 4.94 4.23 13.25
C ILE A 30 5.97 4.54 12.15
N LEU A 31 5.50 4.98 10.99
CA LEU A 31 6.32 4.95 9.78
C LEU A 31 6.87 6.29 9.33
N HIS A 32 6.34 7.40 9.84
CA HIS A 32 6.71 8.71 9.28
C HIS A 32 8.20 9.03 9.41
N LYS A 33 8.86 8.43 10.36
CA LYS A 33 10.30 8.64 10.54
C LYS A 33 11.12 7.95 9.45
N TYR A 34 10.58 6.90 8.87
CA TYR A 34 11.33 6.04 7.96
C TYR A 34 10.94 6.21 6.50
N CYS A 35 9.74 6.75 6.26
CA CYS A 35 9.19 6.83 4.91
C CYS A 35 8.52 8.17 4.68
N ASN A 36 8.55 8.60 3.42
CA ASN A 36 7.62 9.64 2.98
C ASN A 36 6.31 8.97 2.69
N LEU A 37 5.22 9.53 3.23
CA LEU A 37 3.92 8.86 3.16
C LEU A 37 2.99 9.59 2.21
N ILE A 38 2.33 8.82 1.34
CA ILE A 38 1.26 9.32 0.49
C ILE A 38 0.04 8.49 0.86
N ARG A 39 -1.09 9.15 1.09
CA ARG A 39 -2.28 8.44 1.51
C ARG A 39 -3.34 8.43 0.42
N ALA A 40 -3.92 7.24 0.19
CA ALA A 40 -5.12 7.06 -0.62
C ALA A 40 -6.24 6.56 0.30
N LYS A 41 -7.45 6.99 0.03
CA LYS A 41 -8.61 6.57 0.82
C LYS A 41 -9.47 5.54 0.11
N THR A 42 -9.23 5.34 -1.17
CA THR A 42 -9.96 4.36 -1.97
C THR A 42 -8.98 3.65 -2.89
N GLY A 43 -9.41 2.52 -3.43
CA GLY A 43 -8.59 1.81 -4.41
C GLY A 43 -8.37 2.63 -5.67
N LEU A 44 -9.38 3.40 -6.06
CA LEU A 44 -9.27 4.26 -7.23
C LEU A 44 -8.22 5.36 -7.00
N GLU A 45 -8.25 5.96 -5.83
CA GLU A 45 -7.30 7.00 -5.47
C GLU A 45 -5.88 6.43 -5.40
N ALA A 46 -5.76 5.21 -4.89
CA ALA A 46 -4.45 4.56 -4.82
C ALA A 46 -3.85 4.38 -6.21
N LEU A 47 -4.68 3.95 -7.16
CA LEU A 47 -4.23 3.78 -8.54
C LEU A 47 -3.80 5.10 -9.13
N ALA A 48 -4.59 6.15 -8.93
CA ALA A 48 -4.27 7.47 -9.46
C ALA A 48 -2.98 8.01 -8.87
N LEU A 49 -2.81 7.89 -7.57
CA LEU A 49 -1.60 8.38 -6.90
C LEU A 49 -0.37 7.58 -7.31
N PHE A 50 -0.53 6.29 -7.54
CA PHE A 50 0.57 5.48 -8.03
C PHE A 50 1.04 5.97 -9.40
N LYS A 51 0.11 6.35 -10.26
CA LYS A 51 0.47 6.84 -11.59
C LYS A 51 1.19 8.18 -11.54
N GLU A 52 0.89 9.00 -10.54
CA GLU A 52 1.38 10.37 -10.47
C GLU A 52 2.65 10.53 -9.67
N ASN A 53 3.06 9.52 -8.93
CA ASN A 53 4.18 9.63 -8.01
C ASN A 53 5.13 8.46 -8.17
N GLU A 54 6.38 8.69 -7.79
CA GLU A 54 7.34 7.60 -7.69
C GLU A 54 7.20 6.96 -6.31
N VAL A 55 6.74 5.72 -6.32
CA VAL A 55 6.42 4.99 -5.10
C VAL A 55 7.33 3.80 -4.98
N ASP A 56 7.86 3.57 -3.79
CA ASP A 56 8.78 2.46 -3.55
C ASP A 56 8.10 1.24 -2.96
N LEU A 57 6.95 1.44 -2.32
CA LEU A 57 6.23 0.36 -1.66
C LEU A 57 4.77 0.77 -1.49
N ILE A 58 3.87 -0.16 -1.64
CA ILE A 58 2.45 0.10 -1.43
C ILE A 58 1.95 -0.79 -0.30
N LEU A 59 1.23 -0.17 0.64
CA LEU A 59 0.52 -0.87 1.69
C LEU A 59 -0.96 -0.66 1.42
N MET A 60 -1.68 -1.73 1.09
CA MET A 60 -3.01 -1.65 0.52
C MET A 60 -4.03 -2.42 1.34
N ASP A 61 -5.02 -1.72 1.85
CA ASP A 61 -6.14 -2.37 2.51
C ASP A 61 -6.98 -3.11 1.46
N ILE A 62 -7.48 -4.28 1.82
CA ILE A 62 -8.31 -5.05 0.91
C ILE A 62 -9.68 -4.40 0.76
N LYS A 63 -10.29 -3.99 1.86
CA LYS A 63 -11.66 -3.50 1.84
C LYS A 63 -11.69 -1.98 1.89
N MET A 64 -11.98 -1.39 0.74
CA MET A 64 -12.10 0.05 0.59
C MET A 64 -13.26 0.36 -0.32
N PRO A 65 -13.87 1.57 -0.15
CA PRO A 65 -14.97 1.95 -1.03
C PRO A 65 -14.48 2.21 -2.46
N GLU A 66 -15.39 2.17 -3.38
CA GLU A 66 -15.26 2.48 -4.80
C GLU A 66 -14.46 1.44 -5.57
N MET A 67 -13.27 1.12 -5.14
CA MET A 67 -12.47 0.07 -5.75
C MET A 67 -11.74 -0.63 -4.63
N THR A 68 -11.91 -1.94 -4.54
CA THR A 68 -11.26 -2.70 -3.48
C THR A 68 -9.75 -2.72 -3.68
N GLY A 69 -9.04 -3.08 -2.62
CA GLY A 69 -7.58 -3.18 -2.72
C GLY A 69 -7.13 -4.20 -3.74
N ILE A 70 -7.85 -5.31 -3.84
CA ILE A 70 -7.49 -6.36 -4.80
C ILE A 70 -7.71 -5.87 -6.23
N GLU A 71 -8.82 -5.17 -6.47
CA GLU A 71 -9.07 -4.60 -7.79
C GLU A 71 -8.01 -3.57 -8.17
N SER A 72 -7.65 -2.73 -7.20
CA SER A 72 -6.61 -1.73 -7.41
C SER A 72 -5.27 -2.39 -7.71
N LEU A 73 -4.94 -3.45 -6.97
CA LEU A 73 -3.71 -4.20 -7.19
C LEU A 73 -3.63 -4.75 -8.61
N LYS A 74 -4.74 -5.30 -9.10
CA LYS A 74 -4.76 -5.83 -10.47
C LYS A 74 -4.43 -4.75 -11.48
N GLU A 75 -4.99 -3.55 -11.29
CA GLU A 75 -4.72 -2.43 -12.20
C GLU A 75 -3.27 -1.95 -12.07
N ILE A 76 -2.76 -1.88 -10.85
CA ILE A 76 -1.38 -1.48 -10.63
C ILE A 76 -0.41 -2.47 -11.27
N ARG A 77 -0.73 -3.75 -11.22
CA ARG A 77 0.13 -4.77 -11.83
C ARG A 77 0.20 -4.68 -13.35
N LYS A 78 -0.81 -4.08 -13.97
CA LYS A 78 -0.73 -3.80 -15.41
C LYS A 78 0.31 -2.74 -15.71
N LEU A 79 0.59 -1.87 -14.74
CA LEU A 79 1.55 -0.78 -14.91
C LEU A 79 2.93 -1.15 -14.40
N SER A 80 3.01 -1.99 -13.38
CA SER A 80 4.28 -2.36 -12.79
C SER A 80 4.17 -3.75 -12.17
N LYS A 81 4.99 -4.65 -12.64
CA LYS A 81 5.02 -6.00 -12.09
C LYS A 81 5.91 -6.10 -10.87
N ASP A 82 6.78 -5.10 -10.68
CA ASP A 82 7.84 -5.18 -9.69
C ASP A 82 7.60 -4.42 -8.41
N ILE A 83 6.69 -3.43 -8.42
CA ILE A 83 6.46 -2.65 -7.20
C ILE A 83 5.98 -3.56 -6.08
N PRO A 84 6.62 -3.54 -4.90
CA PRO A 84 6.13 -4.36 -3.80
C PRO A 84 4.78 -3.83 -3.30
N VAL A 85 3.81 -4.73 -3.17
CA VAL A 85 2.49 -4.40 -2.65
C VAL A 85 2.16 -5.37 -1.54
N ILE A 86 2.04 -4.83 -0.32
CA ILE A 86 1.66 -5.61 0.86
C ILE A 86 0.19 -5.35 1.13
N MET A 87 -0.61 -6.40 1.10
CA MET A 87 -2.02 -6.28 1.40
C MET A 87 -2.24 -6.35 2.91
N GLN A 88 -3.25 -5.66 3.40
CA GLN A 88 -3.58 -5.70 4.81
C GLN A 88 -5.08 -5.80 5.00
N SER A 89 -5.50 -6.44 6.08
CA SER A 89 -6.91 -6.60 6.40
C SER A 89 -7.07 -6.89 7.87
N ALA A 90 -8.20 -6.43 8.44
CA ALA A 90 -8.56 -6.76 9.82
C ALA A 90 -9.00 -8.22 9.93
N TYR A 91 -9.55 -8.75 8.87
CA TYR A 91 -10.04 -10.13 8.85
C TYR A 91 -9.29 -10.89 7.77
N VAL A 92 -8.73 -12.04 8.16
CA VAL A 92 -7.94 -12.85 7.24
C VAL A 92 -8.78 -14.08 6.88
N PHE A 93 -9.33 -14.07 5.68
CA PHE A 93 -10.01 -15.23 5.13
C PHE A 93 -9.13 -15.84 4.05
N ASP A 94 -9.16 -17.15 3.96
CA ASP A 94 -8.36 -17.86 2.95
C ASP A 94 -8.66 -17.35 1.55
N SER A 95 -9.94 -17.07 1.27
CA SER A 95 -10.32 -16.58 -0.05
C SER A 95 -9.69 -15.21 -0.37
N ASP A 96 -9.58 -14.34 0.63
CA ASP A 96 -8.96 -13.03 0.44
C ASP A 96 -7.47 -13.17 0.18
N MET A 97 -6.82 -14.06 0.92
CA MET A 97 -5.39 -14.30 0.72
C MET A 97 -5.11 -14.89 -0.64
N GLU A 98 -5.95 -15.83 -1.07
CA GLU A 98 -5.82 -16.44 -2.39
C GLU A 98 -6.00 -15.40 -3.49
N ALA A 99 -7.05 -14.58 -3.36
CA ALA A 99 -7.32 -13.57 -4.36
C ALA A 99 -6.19 -12.53 -4.44
N ALA A 100 -5.66 -12.14 -3.29
CA ALA A 100 -4.54 -11.18 -3.26
C ALA A 100 -3.31 -11.79 -3.92
N LYS A 101 -3.03 -13.04 -3.62
CA LYS A 101 -1.90 -13.74 -4.19
C LYS A 101 -2.02 -13.82 -5.71
N GLU A 102 -3.20 -14.21 -6.19
CA GLU A 102 -3.45 -14.32 -7.63
C GLU A 102 -3.38 -12.98 -8.32
N ALA A 103 -3.74 -11.91 -7.62
CA ALA A 103 -3.66 -10.57 -8.17
C ALA A 103 -2.23 -10.03 -8.18
N GLY A 104 -1.31 -10.71 -7.53
CA GLY A 104 0.10 -10.34 -7.57
C GLY A 104 0.62 -9.62 -6.34
N ALA A 105 0.00 -9.85 -5.17
CA ALA A 105 0.49 -9.26 -3.93
C ALA A 105 1.86 -9.82 -3.58
N SER A 106 2.71 -8.96 -3.03
CA SER A 106 4.04 -9.36 -2.57
C SER A 106 3.99 -9.97 -1.19
N GLY A 107 2.99 -9.59 -0.38
CA GLY A 107 2.85 -10.11 0.96
C GLY A 107 1.50 -9.75 1.53
N PHE A 108 1.25 -10.19 2.74
CA PHE A 108 -0.04 -10.03 3.39
C PHE A 108 0.17 -9.90 4.90
N ILE A 109 -0.44 -8.88 5.50
CA ILE A 109 -0.40 -8.73 6.95
C ILE A 109 -1.80 -8.47 7.48
N THR A 110 -2.00 -8.77 8.77
CA THR A 110 -3.27 -8.51 9.42
C THR A 110 -3.20 -7.22 10.23
N LYS A 111 -4.33 -6.55 10.36
CA LYS A 111 -4.43 -5.37 11.20
C LYS A 111 -4.84 -5.76 12.60
N PRO A 112 -4.47 -4.99 13.59
CA PRO A 112 -3.57 -3.84 13.50
C PRO A 112 -2.13 -4.28 13.34
N ILE A 113 -1.34 -3.46 12.67
CA ILE A 113 0.08 -3.74 12.49
C ILE A 113 0.78 -3.50 13.82
N ASN A 114 1.54 -4.48 14.23
CA ASN A 114 2.21 -4.42 15.51
C ASN A 114 3.71 -4.58 15.29
N LEU A 115 4.42 -3.47 15.43
CA LEU A 115 5.87 -3.47 15.32
C LEU A 115 6.47 -3.53 16.71
N LYS A 116 7.07 -4.63 16.99
CA LYS A 116 7.67 -4.83 18.29
C LYS A 116 9.16 -4.89 18.20
#